data_bd602b3200ba9f3bb31c3412c75433fe
#
_entry.id   bd602b3200ba9f3bb31c3412c75433fe
#
_cell.length_a   1.000
_cell.length_b   1.000
_cell.length_c   1.000
_cell.angle_alpha   90.00
_cell.angle_beta   90.00
_cell.angle_gamma   90.00
#
_symmetry.space_group_name_H-M   'P 1'
#
loop_
_entity.id
_entity.type
_entity.pdbx_description
1 polymer ?
#
loop_
_entity_poly.entity_id
_entity_poly.type
_entity_poly.pdbx_seq_one_letter_code
_entity_poly.pdbx_strand_id
1 'polypeptide(L)'
;MQFRYFCFLLILLGGMNCRLSAHKDRSGGDVLFLNSINFNLPWAKSIYWYVHQELQKEDVAVTAESLSVPALCSRKEATAIVEQLRRKHDIPPRLVVFIGDPGWIVCRELFDDEWRDVPVIITNARDRLPATLDVLLSHEPLTDTNTVPAKEWRKGYNVTTLGQTYYVKETIELMRQVMPGMKRVAFISDDRYISEAVRGDVSQAVGRYFPELSLEQLSTKNISTEMLLDTLSGYDKNTGLIYYSWFESHNQDDNNYLFDHIQEIITRFVHSPLFLLAAEDLSNNTFAGGYYVSVESFGDSLLQLIERVLKGEQPREIPSALGGEPAAYLCYPALQSYQIPVSLYPEGAVYVNLPMSFFEQYKKEILLTVFVVLLSLIHISEPTRPEPIS
;
A
#
# COMPACT_ATOMS: atom_id res chain seq x y z
N MET A 1 9.74 -62.89 -16.71
CA MET A 1 8.97 -61.67 -17.05
C MET A 1 9.14 -60.50 -16.04
N GLN A 2 10.18 -60.55 -15.20
CA GLN A 2 10.44 -59.51 -14.16
C GLN A 2 11.67 -58.65 -14.41
N PHE A 3 12.41 -58.88 -15.50
CA PHE A 3 13.66 -58.13 -15.78
C PHE A 3 13.48 -56.89 -16.69
N ARG A 4 12.30 -56.74 -17.29
CA ARG A 4 12.01 -55.62 -18.24
C ARG A 4 11.50 -54.35 -17.52
N TYR A 5 11.00 -54.43 -16.31
CA TYR A 5 10.50 -53.29 -15.56
C TYR A 5 11.58 -52.55 -14.75
N PHE A 6 12.72 -53.21 -14.49
CA PHE A 6 13.83 -52.61 -13.73
C PHE A 6 14.67 -51.61 -14.56
N CYS A 7 14.74 -51.79 -15.88
CA CYS A 7 15.45 -50.88 -16.76
C CYS A 7 14.64 -49.62 -17.08
N PHE A 8 13.30 -49.67 -17.00
CA PHE A 8 12.46 -48.45 -17.24
C PHE A 8 12.43 -47.50 -16.05
N LEU A 9 12.64 -48.01 -14.83
CA LEU A 9 12.70 -47.19 -13.61
C LEU A 9 14.01 -46.40 -13.50
N LEU A 10 15.11 -46.93 -14.05
CA LEU A 10 16.43 -46.28 -14.04
C LEU A 10 16.55 -45.14 -15.09
N ILE A 11 15.75 -45.17 -16.17
CA ILE A 11 15.74 -44.13 -17.20
C ILE A 11 14.90 -42.92 -16.75
N LEU A 12 13.91 -43.11 -15.88
CA LEU A 12 13.11 -42.02 -15.32
C LEU A 12 13.82 -41.26 -14.17
N LEU A 13 14.85 -41.85 -13.55
CA LEU A 13 15.67 -41.18 -12.51
C LEU A 13 16.87 -40.43 -13.08
N GLY A 14 17.22 -40.63 -14.34
CA GLY A 14 18.37 -39.98 -15.00
C GLY A 14 18.06 -38.64 -15.68
N GLY A 15 16.78 -38.22 -15.71
CA GLY A 15 16.33 -37.02 -16.45
C GLY A 15 16.02 -35.76 -15.62
N MET A 16 16.07 -35.85 -14.32
CA MET A 16 15.99 -34.65 -13.45
C MET A 16 17.39 -34.09 -13.20
N ASN A 17 17.97 -33.47 -14.23
CA ASN A 17 18.93 -32.41 -14.00
C ASN A 17 18.19 -31.28 -13.27
N CYS A 18 18.05 -31.42 -11.97
CA CYS A 18 17.84 -30.30 -11.08
C CYS A 18 19.08 -29.39 -11.32
N ARG A 19 18.94 -28.37 -12.16
CA ARG A 19 19.79 -27.21 -12.07
C ARG A 19 19.55 -26.66 -10.67
N LEU A 20 20.28 -27.18 -9.67
CA LEU A 20 20.63 -26.39 -8.51
C LEU A 20 21.43 -25.22 -9.10
N SER A 21 20.73 -24.15 -9.44
CA SER A 21 21.32 -22.85 -9.54
C SER A 21 21.97 -22.65 -8.18
N ALA A 22 23.29 -22.72 -8.13
CA ALA A 22 24.01 -22.32 -6.95
C ALA A 22 23.68 -20.84 -6.76
N HIS A 23 22.65 -20.58 -5.94
CA HIS A 23 22.43 -19.28 -5.35
C HIS A 23 23.73 -18.99 -4.63
N LYS A 24 24.58 -18.18 -5.26
CA LYS A 24 25.77 -17.63 -4.64
C LYS A 24 25.21 -16.87 -3.45
N ASP A 25 25.38 -17.42 -2.24
CA ASP A 25 25.09 -16.75 -0.98
C ASP A 25 25.84 -15.41 -0.99
N ARG A 26 25.24 -14.39 -1.57
CA ARG A 26 25.60 -13.01 -1.33
C ARG A 26 24.87 -12.68 -0.03
N SER A 27 25.60 -12.56 1.07
CA SER A 27 25.09 -12.21 2.39
C SER A 27 24.50 -10.79 2.47
N GLY A 28 24.48 -10.05 1.35
CA GLY A 28 23.74 -8.80 1.17
C GLY A 28 22.79 -8.96 -0.03
N GLY A 29 21.49 -8.73 0.17
CA GLY A 29 20.52 -8.71 -0.93
C GLY A 29 20.89 -7.66 -1.97
N ASP A 30 20.46 -7.83 -3.23
CA ASP A 30 20.69 -6.82 -4.26
C ASP A 30 19.94 -5.51 -3.94
N VAL A 31 18.72 -5.62 -3.42
CA VAL A 31 17.88 -4.49 -3.00
C VAL A 31 17.49 -4.63 -1.54
N LEU A 32 17.79 -3.62 -0.73
CA LEU A 32 17.42 -3.56 0.67
C LEU A 32 16.30 -2.55 0.88
N PHE A 33 15.15 -3.01 1.36
CA PHE A 33 14.05 -2.16 1.80
C PHE A 33 14.19 -1.82 3.28
N LEU A 34 14.20 -0.54 3.60
CA LEU A 34 14.22 0.00 4.96
C LEU A 34 12.92 0.74 5.24
N ASN A 35 12.03 0.10 6.00
CA ASN A 35 10.77 0.75 6.36
C ASN A 35 10.94 1.58 7.63
N SER A 36 10.62 2.86 7.55
CA SER A 36 10.66 3.80 8.68
C SER A 36 9.83 3.36 9.88
N ILE A 37 8.75 2.61 9.65
CA ILE A 37 7.86 2.11 10.71
C ILE A 37 8.03 0.58 10.79
N ASN A 38 7.12 -0.18 10.24
CA ASN A 38 7.20 -1.64 10.15
C ASN A 38 6.38 -2.16 8.95
N PHE A 39 6.65 -3.40 8.55
CA PHE A 39 5.93 -4.05 7.44
C PHE A 39 4.58 -4.67 7.85
N ASN A 40 4.09 -4.45 9.07
CA ASN A 40 2.72 -4.80 9.45
C ASN A 40 1.71 -3.76 8.96
N LEU A 41 2.18 -2.56 8.56
CA LEU A 41 1.33 -1.56 7.93
C LEU A 41 0.87 -2.05 6.56
N PRO A 42 -0.44 -2.10 6.28
CA PRO A 42 -0.99 -2.71 5.08
C PRO A 42 -0.37 -2.16 3.79
N TRP A 43 -0.28 -0.83 3.65
CA TRP A 43 0.30 -0.19 2.47
C TRP A 43 1.77 -0.55 2.25
N ALA A 44 2.61 -0.43 3.29
CA ALA A 44 4.04 -0.72 3.21
C ALA A 44 4.31 -2.19 2.89
N LYS A 45 3.51 -3.10 3.50
CA LYS A 45 3.52 -4.53 3.23
C LYS A 45 3.16 -4.83 1.78
N SER A 46 2.08 -4.23 1.28
CA SER A 46 1.59 -4.47 -0.07
C SER A 46 2.56 -3.98 -1.15
N ILE A 47 3.14 -2.77 -0.98
CA ILE A 47 4.17 -2.25 -1.89
C ILE A 47 5.41 -3.15 -1.88
N TYR A 48 5.90 -3.53 -0.69
CA TYR A 48 7.05 -4.42 -0.59
C TYR A 48 6.79 -5.75 -1.31
N TRP A 49 5.67 -6.41 -1.04
CA TRP A 49 5.36 -7.70 -1.66
C TRP A 49 5.15 -7.60 -3.16
N TYR A 50 4.50 -6.54 -3.64
CA TYR A 50 4.32 -6.29 -5.07
C TYR A 50 5.68 -6.21 -5.77
N VAL A 51 6.56 -5.34 -5.28
CA VAL A 51 7.91 -5.14 -5.84
C VAL A 51 8.78 -6.39 -5.68
N HIS A 52 8.72 -7.05 -4.53
CA HIS A 52 9.46 -8.28 -4.27
C HIS A 52 9.11 -9.39 -5.27
N GLN A 53 7.82 -9.61 -5.54
CA GLN A 53 7.36 -10.63 -6.49
C GLN A 53 7.86 -10.34 -7.92
N GLU A 54 7.84 -9.09 -8.34
CA GLU A 54 8.29 -8.72 -9.69
C GLU A 54 9.83 -8.85 -9.82
N LEU A 55 10.59 -8.34 -8.86
CA LEU A 55 12.05 -8.44 -8.87
C LEU A 55 12.55 -9.89 -8.76
N GLN A 56 11.81 -10.74 -8.04
CA GLN A 56 12.15 -12.16 -7.92
C GLN A 56 12.06 -12.90 -9.27
N LYS A 57 11.17 -12.46 -10.19
CA LYS A 57 11.11 -13.03 -11.55
C LYS A 57 12.38 -12.73 -12.37
N GLU A 58 13.14 -11.71 -11.99
CA GLU A 58 14.38 -11.27 -12.63
C GLU A 58 15.64 -11.73 -11.86
N ASP A 59 15.52 -12.68 -10.94
CA ASP A 59 16.61 -13.18 -10.07
C ASP A 59 17.28 -12.08 -9.22
N VAL A 60 16.57 -11.00 -8.89
CA VAL A 60 17.05 -9.96 -8.00
C VAL A 60 16.69 -10.30 -6.56
N ALA A 61 17.70 -10.40 -5.69
CA ALA A 61 17.50 -10.69 -4.27
C ALA A 61 17.02 -9.45 -3.52
N VAL A 62 15.90 -9.56 -2.82
CA VAL A 62 15.30 -8.47 -2.05
C VAL A 62 15.27 -8.84 -0.56
N THR A 63 15.75 -7.93 0.28
CA THR A 63 15.67 -8.04 1.74
C THR A 63 14.94 -6.84 2.33
N ALA A 64 14.39 -6.98 3.55
CA ALA A 64 13.62 -5.93 4.19
C ALA A 64 13.89 -5.86 5.69
N GLU A 65 13.97 -4.63 6.22
CA GLU A 65 14.14 -4.33 7.63
C GLU A 65 13.14 -3.27 8.09
N SER A 66 12.60 -3.45 9.30
CA SER A 66 11.77 -2.45 9.97
C SER A 66 12.61 -1.65 10.96
N LEU A 67 12.56 -0.32 10.86
CA LEU A 67 13.39 0.58 11.70
C LEU A 67 12.67 1.05 12.96
N SER A 68 11.33 0.96 12.99
CA SER A 68 10.49 1.40 14.12
C SER A 68 10.82 2.84 14.59
N VAL A 69 11.11 3.74 13.64
CA VAL A 69 11.52 5.12 13.94
C VAL A 69 10.56 5.86 14.88
N PRO A 70 9.23 5.69 14.80
CA PRO A 70 8.31 6.35 15.73
C PRO A 70 8.47 5.93 17.20
N ALA A 71 9.17 4.84 17.49
CA ALA A 71 9.45 4.40 18.86
C ALA A 71 10.78 4.96 19.42
N LEU A 72 11.57 5.64 18.57
CA LEU A 72 12.87 6.20 18.99
C LEU A 72 12.67 7.50 19.72
N CYS A 73 13.29 7.62 20.90
CA CYS A 73 13.27 8.83 21.74
C CYS A 73 14.67 9.40 21.99
N SER A 74 15.72 8.77 21.50
CA SER A 74 17.10 9.20 21.77
C SER A 74 18.05 8.92 20.60
N ARG A 75 19.11 9.72 20.49
CA ARG A 75 20.22 9.48 19.55
C ARG A 75 20.88 8.12 19.77
N LYS A 76 20.95 7.64 21.01
CA LYS A 76 21.54 6.35 21.34
C LYS A 76 20.77 5.20 20.68
N GLU A 77 19.44 5.27 20.69
CA GLU A 77 18.59 4.27 20.02
C GLU A 77 18.73 4.36 18.50
N ALA A 78 18.73 5.56 17.93
CA ALA A 78 18.97 5.78 16.50
C ALA A 78 20.35 5.21 16.07
N THR A 79 21.42 5.49 16.82
CA THR A 79 22.75 4.93 16.55
C THR A 79 22.76 3.40 16.66
N ALA A 80 22.02 2.82 17.62
CA ALA A 80 21.94 1.36 17.75
C ALA A 80 21.33 0.68 16.51
N ILE A 81 20.33 1.32 15.88
CA ILE A 81 19.76 0.84 14.60
C ILE A 81 20.82 0.86 13.50
N VAL A 82 21.54 1.96 13.36
CA VAL A 82 22.60 2.11 12.35
C VAL A 82 23.68 1.04 12.53
N GLU A 83 24.14 0.84 13.77
CA GLU A 83 25.13 -0.19 14.10
C GLU A 83 24.60 -1.62 13.85
N GLN A 84 23.32 -1.87 14.07
CA GLN A 84 22.70 -3.13 13.74
C GLN A 84 22.66 -3.39 12.22
N LEU A 85 22.27 -2.38 11.43
CA LEU A 85 22.27 -2.46 9.96
C LEU A 85 23.69 -2.68 9.44
N ARG A 86 24.69 -1.97 9.96
CA ARG A 86 26.10 -2.11 9.60
C ARG A 86 26.62 -3.53 9.84
N ARG A 87 26.26 -4.13 10.98
CA ARG A 87 26.65 -5.52 11.30
C ARG A 87 25.91 -6.57 10.49
N LYS A 88 24.66 -6.31 10.13
CA LYS A 88 23.82 -7.27 9.40
C LYS A 88 24.12 -7.25 7.90
N HIS A 89 24.53 -6.09 7.38
CA HIS A 89 24.85 -5.86 5.97
C HIS A 89 26.32 -5.44 5.84
N ASP A 90 27.23 -6.33 6.25
CA ASP A 90 28.70 -6.15 6.13
C ASP A 90 29.14 -5.98 4.66
N ILE A 91 28.37 -6.54 3.72
CA ILE A 91 28.47 -6.25 2.30
C ILE A 91 27.33 -5.26 1.97
N PRO A 92 27.68 -4.02 1.53
CA PRO A 92 26.66 -3.04 1.16
C PRO A 92 25.71 -3.56 0.07
N PRO A 93 24.40 -3.26 0.16
CA PRO A 93 23.44 -3.61 -0.88
C PRO A 93 23.73 -2.84 -2.18
N ARG A 94 23.24 -3.32 -3.31
CA ARG A 94 23.36 -2.61 -4.59
C ARG A 94 22.44 -1.40 -4.67
N LEU A 95 21.35 -1.41 -3.93
CA LEU A 95 20.35 -0.35 -3.84
C LEU A 95 19.64 -0.38 -2.48
N VAL A 96 19.42 0.77 -1.89
CA VAL A 96 18.54 0.92 -0.71
C VAL A 96 17.26 1.66 -1.11
N VAL A 97 16.12 1.10 -0.71
CA VAL A 97 14.81 1.71 -0.87
C VAL A 97 14.23 2.03 0.52
N PHE A 98 14.13 3.31 0.86
CA PHE A 98 13.46 3.74 2.09
C PHE A 98 11.96 3.87 1.86
N ILE A 99 11.17 3.28 2.75
CA ILE A 99 9.74 3.55 2.85
C ILE A 99 9.57 4.64 3.91
N GLY A 100 9.47 5.89 3.43
CA GLY A 100 9.35 7.10 4.23
C GLY A 100 10.68 7.78 4.58
N ASP A 101 10.65 9.11 4.65
CA ASP A 101 11.80 9.96 4.99
C ASP A 101 12.40 9.72 6.39
N PRO A 102 11.64 9.38 7.46
CA PRO A 102 12.22 9.20 8.79
C PRO A 102 13.34 8.17 8.83
N GLY A 103 13.21 7.07 8.08
CA GLY A 103 14.27 6.05 7.97
C GLY A 103 15.55 6.62 7.35
N TRP A 104 15.41 7.44 6.30
CA TRP A 104 16.54 8.14 5.70
C TRP A 104 17.23 9.06 6.70
N ILE A 105 16.47 9.85 7.46
CA ILE A 105 17.03 10.78 8.46
C ILE A 105 17.86 10.04 9.51
N VAL A 106 17.36 8.89 9.99
CA VAL A 106 18.05 8.05 10.99
C VAL A 106 19.30 7.38 10.41
N CYS A 107 19.19 6.83 9.20
CA CYS A 107 20.24 5.98 8.63
C CYS A 107 21.25 6.73 7.75
N ARG A 108 21.09 8.05 7.57
CA ARG A 108 21.92 8.84 6.65
C ARG A 108 23.43 8.69 6.86
N GLU A 109 23.87 8.57 8.11
CA GLU A 109 25.29 8.43 8.45
C GLU A 109 25.95 7.16 7.85
N LEU A 110 25.20 6.11 7.51
CA LEU A 110 25.72 4.95 6.77
C LEU A 110 26.27 5.36 5.40
N PHE A 111 25.68 6.38 4.79
CA PHE A 111 26.02 6.88 3.47
C PHE A 111 27.11 7.96 3.49
N ASP A 112 27.58 8.33 4.67
CA ASP A 112 28.79 9.15 4.84
C ASP A 112 30.05 8.28 4.76
N ASP A 113 29.95 6.98 5.03
CA ASP A 113 31.04 6.04 5.22
C ASP A 113 30.93 4.79 4.31
N GLU A 114 30.53 3.65 4.88
CA GLU A 114 30.62 2.34 4.21
C GLU A 114 29.68 2.21 3.02
N TRP A 115 28.56 2.94 3.03
CA TRP A 115 27.54 2.91 1.97
C TRP A 115 27.56 4.15 1.09
N ARG A 116 28.69 4.89 1.05
CA ARG A 116 28.80 6.18 0.35
C ARG A 116 28.35 6.13 -1.11
N ASP A 117 28.68 5.03 -1.79
CA ASP A 117 28.38 4.87 -3.23
C ASP A 117 27.08 4.10 -3.47
N VAL A 118 26.39 3.66 -2.41
CA VAL A 118 25.14 2.93 -2.53
C VAL A 118 24.03 3.87 -3.00
N PRO A 119 23.37 3.58 -4.13
CA PRO A 119 22.24 4.36 -4.61
C PRO A 119 21.04 4.23 -3.67
N VAL A 120 20.24 5.31 -3.57
CA VAL A 120 19.10 5.39 -2.67
C VAL A 120 17.85 5.87 -3.41
N ILE A 121 16.74 5.20 -3.15
CA ILE A 121 15.39 5.65 -3.49
C ILE A 121 14.62 5.88 -2.19
N ILE A 122 13.98 7.04 -2.03
CA ILE A 122 13.09 7.31 -0.90
C ILE A 122 11.66 7.40 -1.41
N THR A 123 10.78 6.52 -0.93
CA THR A 123 9.34 6.58 -1.23
C THR A 123 8.59 7.36 -0.17
N ASN A 124 7.38 7.82 -0.48
CA ASN A 124 6.57 8.69 0.38
C ASN A 124 7.34 9.94 0.84
N ALA A 125 8.20 10.43 -0.05
CA ALA A 125 9.08 11.56 0.22
C ALA A 125 8.26 12.85 0.31
N ARG A 126 8.63 13.69 1.29
CA ARG A 126 8.01 15.00 1.54
C ARG A 126 8.91 16.13 1.09
N ASP A 127 8.30 17.31 0.92
CA ASP A 127 9.02 18.53 0.51
C ASP A 127 9.77 19.18 1.67
N ARG A 128 9.29 18.99 2.91
CA ARG A 128 9.91 19.51 4.13
C ARG A 128 10.09 18.40 5.15
N LEU A 129 11.23 18.39 5.81
CA LEU A 129 11.63 17.39 6.80
C LEU A 129 12.05 18.07 8.11
N PRO A 130 12.06 17.35 9.26
CA PRO A 130 12.66 17.85 10.50
C PRO A 130 14.03 18.46 10.25
N ALA A 131 14.33 19.59 10.85
CA ALA A 131 15.58 20.29 10.63
C ALA A 131 16.79 19.48 11.11
N THR A 132 16.60 18.64 12.14
CA THR A 132 17.64 17.79 12.73
C THR A 132 17.06 16.43 13.16
N LEU A 133 17.95 15.47 13.41
CA LEU A 133 17.57 14.19 14.02
C LEU A 133 16.88 14.39 15.38
N ASP A 134 17.34 15.36 16.19
CA ASP A 134 16.72 15.61 17.50
C ASP A 134 15.29 16.10 17.38
N VAL A 135 14.98 16.92 16.38
CA VAL A 135 13.59 17.33 16.11
C VAL A 135 12.72 16.13 15.71
N LEU A 136 13.27 15.18 14.95
CA LEU A 136 12.55 13.93 14.64
C LEU A 136 12.28 13.12 15.91
N LEU A 137 13.30 13.00 16.78
CA LEU A 137 13.24 12.17 17.99
C LEU A 137 12.46 12.83 19.16
N SER A 138 12.25 14.15 19.11
CA SER A 138 11.45 14.86 20.13
C SER A 138 9.96 14.63 20.01
N HIS A 139 9.48 14.12 18.87
CA HIS A 139 8.05 13.97 18.53
C HIS A 139 7.26 15.28 18.66
N GLU A 140 7.92 16.42 18.64
CA GLU A 140 7.25 17.72 18.64
C GLU A 140 6.53 17.97 17.32
N PRO A 141 5.42 18.73 17.34
CA PRO A 141 4.73 19.13 16.13
C PRO A 141 5.68 19.86 15.16
N LEU A 142 5.62 19.48 13.90
CA LEU A 142 6.42 20.13 12.88
C LEU A 142 5.83 21.49 12.48
N THR A 143 6.73 22.47 12.41
CA THR A 143 6.40 23.85 12.05
C THR A 143 7.39 24.35 10.99
N ASP A 144 7.16 25.51 10.43
CA ASP A 144 8.12 26.14 9.51
C ASP A 144 9.47 26.45 10.17
N THR A 145 9.50 26.60 11.50
CA THR A 145 10.70 26.92 12.26
C THR A 145 11.60 25.74 12.58
N ASN A 146 11.03 24.53 12.70
CA ASN A 146 11.78 23.31 13.01
C ASN A 146 11.89 22.31 11.83
N THR A 147 11.52 22.77 10.64
CA THR A 147 11.66 21.99 9.40
C THR A 147 12.53 22.70 8.38
N VAL A 148 13.13 21.93 7.48
CA VAL A 148 13.92 22.41 6.34
C VAL A 148 13.42 21.77 5.04
N PRO A 149 13.69 22.40 3.88
CA PRO A 149 13.44 21.74 2.60
C PRO A 149 14.17 20.39 2.53
N ALA A 150 13.48 19.35 2.11
CA ALA A 150 14.03 17.99 2.06
C ALA A 150 15.31 17.86 1.21
N LYS A 151 15.49 18.75 0.22
CA LYS A 151 16.72 18.82 -0.59
C LYS A 151 17.98 19.04 0.26
N GLU A 152 17.89 19.70 1.43
CA GLU A 152 19.03 19.91 2.32
C GLU A 152 19.52 18.58 2.94
N TRP A 153 18.59 17.67 3.26
CA TRP A 153 18.91 16.34 3.76
C TRP A 153 19.51 15.41 2.70
N ARG A 154 19.23 15.67 1.42
CA ARG A 154 19.64 14.84 0.27
C ARG A 154 20.88 15.38 -0.43
N LYS A 155 21.30 16.61 -0.08
CA LYS A 155 22.42 17.30 -0.73
C LYS A 155 23.74 16.53 -0.55
N GLY A 156 24.37 16.20 -1.66
CA GLY A 156 25.66 15.48 -1.68
C GLY A 156 25.54 13.96 -1.73
N TYR A 157 24.34 13.40 -1.60
CA TYR A 157 24.10 11.97 -1.65
C TYR A 157 23.58 11.51 -3.02
N ASN A 158 23.73 10.22 -3.30
CA ASN A 158 23.21 9.58 -4.51
C ASN A 158 21.76 9.12 -4.29
N VAL A 159 20.83 10.07 -4.25
CA VAL A 159 19.43 9.88 -3.84
C VAL A 159 18.47 10.41 -4.89
N THR A 160 17.42 9.64 -5.18
CA THR A 160 16.20 10.11 -5.83
C THR A 160 14.99 9.81 -4.98
N THR A 161 13.82 10.35 -5.34
CA THR A 161 12.59 10.17 -4.55
C THR A 161 11.39 9.89 -5.41
N LEU A 162 10.50 9.06 -4.87
CA LEU A 162 9.18 8.80 -5.37
C LEU A 162 8.16 9.28 -4.33
N GLY A 163 7.57 10.44 -4.57
CA GLY A 163 6.62 11.07 -3.67
C GLY A 163 5.24 10.42 -3.76
N GLN A 164 4.43 10.65 -2.73
CA GLN A 164 3.02 10.34 -2.70
C GLN A 164 2.23 11.59 -2.36
N THR A 165 1.14 11.84 -3.08
CA THR A 165 0.21 12.93 -2.83
C THR A 165 -1.10 12.38 -2.28
N TYR A 166 -1.69 13.10 -1.33
CA TYR A 166 -3.03 12.82 -0.83
C TYR A 166 -4.04 13.71 -1.56
N TYR A 167 -4.93 13.10 -2.32
CA TYR A 167 -5.92 13.77 -3.17
C TYR A 167 -7.17 14.13 -2.35
N VAL A 168 -6.99 15.02 -1.36
CA VAL A 168 -8.05 15.41 -0.42
C VAL A 168 -9.22 16.05 -1.13
N LYS A 169 -8.94 16.98 -2.07
CA LYS A 169 -9.99 17.68 -2.83
C LYS A 169 -10.83 16.68 -3.61
N GLU A 170 -10.19 15.82 -4.39
CA GLU A 170 -10.83 14.83 -5.26
C GLU A 170 -11.60 13.79 -4.41
N THR A 171 -11.07 13.40 -3.25
CA THR A 171 -11.79 12.52 -2.31
C THR A 171 -13.06 13.19 -1.78
N ILE A 172 -13.01 14.46 -1.38
CA ILE A 172 -14.20 15.18 -0.91
C ILE A 172 -15.21 15.39 -2.06
N GLU A 173 -14.76 15.68 -3.28
CA GLU A 173 -15.62 15.75 -4.46
C GLU A 173 -16.34 14.40 -4.70
N LEU A 174 -15.60 13.30 -4.63
CA LEU A 174 -16.15 11.93 -4.72
C LEU A 174 -17.20 11.68 -3.62
N MET A 175 -16.88 12.04 -2.37
CA MET A 175 -17.82 11.94 -1.25
C MET A 175 -19.10 12.73 -1.49
N ARG A 176 -19.00 13.98 -1.97
CA ARG A 176 -20.16 14.83 -2.26
C ARG A 176 -21.04 14.26 -3.37
N GLN A 177 -20.45 13.56 -4.34
CA GLN A 177 -21.21 12.94 -5.42
C GLN A 177 -22.08 11.79 -4.87
N VAL A 178 -21.54 10.94 -4.01
CA VAL A 178 -22.28 9.81 -3.42
C VAL A 178 -23.09 10.20 -2.18
N MET A 179 -22.79 11.37 -1.58
CA MET A 179 -23.43 11.94 -0.40
C MET A 179 -23.84 13.40 -0.62
N PRO A 180 -24.81 13.71 -1.52
CA PRO A 180 -25.12 15.10 -1.89
C PRO A 180 -25.62 15.97 -0.74
N GLY A 181 -26.05 15.35 0.37
CA GLY A 181 -26.47 16.05 1.60
C GLY A 181 -25.35 16.33 2.61
N MET A 182 -24.09 16.02 2.27
CA MET A 182 -22.96 16.19 3.19
C MET A 182 -22.74 17.65 3.60
N LYS A 183 -22.64 17.90 4.90
CA LYS A 183 -22.42 19.24 5.50
C LYS A 183 -21.18 19.30 6.36
N ARG A 184 -20.66 18.15 6.78
CA ARG A 184 -19.50 18.02 7.65
C ARG A 184 -18.54 16.96 7.10
N VAL A 185 -17.27 17.21 7.31
CA VAL A 185 -16.19 16.22 7.12
C VAL A 185 -15.56 15.96 8.49
N ALA A 186 -15.50 14.71 8.92
CA ALA A 186 -14.72 14.29 10.06
C ALA A 186 -13.48 13.52 9.57
N PHE A 187 -12.30 14.02 9.90
CA PHE A 187 -11.03 13.45 9.56
C PHE A 187 -10.43 12.70 10.73
N ILE A 188 -10.18 11.41 10.56
CA ILE A 188 -9.70 10.48 11.59
C ILE A 188 -8.23 10.21 11.33
N SER A 189 -7.37 10.61 12.29
CA SER A 189 -5.92 10.37 12.20
C SER A 189 -5.28 10.24 13.57
N ASP A 190 -4.10 9.65 13.64
CA ASP A 190 -3.26 9.66 14.84
C ASP A 190 -2.37 10.91 14.93
N ASP A 191 -1.49 10.95 15.95
CA ASP A 191 -0.58 12.07 16.24
C ASP A 191 0.84 11.87 15.68
N ARG A 192 1.07 10.82 14.88
CA ARG A 192 2.37 10.58 14.28
C ARG A 192 2.75 11.69 13.30
N TYR A 193 4.05 11.87 13.12
CA TYR A 193 4.67 12.84 12.22
C TYR A 193 3.97 13.00 10.86
N ILE A 194 3.69 11.87 10.18
CA ILE A 194 3.05 11.88 8.86
C ILE A 194 1.60 12.34 8.97
N SER A 195 0.89 11.87 9.97
CA SER A 195 -0.52 12.18 10.21
C SER A 195 -0.76 13.67 10.50
N GLU A 196 0.14 14.30 11.26
CA GLU A 196 0.08 15.75 11.51
C GLU A 196 0.14 16.56 10.21
N ALA A 197 1.04 16.19 9.30
CA ALA A 197 1.16 16.91 8.04
C ALA A 197 -0.05 16.67 7.11
N VAL A 198 -0.57 15.43 7.03
CA VAL A 198 -1.81 15.14 6.27
C VAL A 198 -3.00 15.89 6.84
N ARG A 199 -3.06 16.06 8.16
CA ARG A 199 -4.07 16.88 8.84
C ARG A 199 -4.02 18.34 8.42
N GLY A 200 -2.82 18.88 8.26
CA GLY A 200 -2.60 20.21 7.69
C GLY A 200 -3.12 20.31 6.26
N ASP A 201 -2.79 19.33 5.41
CA ASP A 201 -3.24 19.28 4.01
C ASP A 201 -4.77 19.21 3.91
N VAL A 202 -5.42 18.39 4.78
CA VAL A 202 -6.89 18.31 4.86
C VAL A 202 -7.50 19.65 5.26
N SER A 203 -6.95 20.31 6.29
CA SER A 203 -7.43 21.63 6.72
C SER A 203 -7.33 22.66 5.62
N GLN A 204 -6.21 22.70 4.92
CA GLN A 204 -5.97 23.62 3.82
C GLN A 204 -6.93 23.34 2.65
N ALA A 205 -7.12 22.07 2.28
CA ALA A 205 -8.00 21.69 1.18
C ALA A 205 -9.46 22.04 1.49
N VAL A 206 -9.96 21.70 2.69
CA VAL A 206 -11.32 22.03 3.10
C VAL A 206 -11.51 23.54 3.14
N GLY A 207 -10.63 24.30 3.80
CA GLY A 207 -10.75 25.74 3.90
C GLY A 207 -10.69 26.45 2.55
N ARG A 208 -9.93 25.92 1.59
CA ARG A 208 -9.76 26.53 0.26
C ARG A 208 -10.85 26.17 -0.73
N TYR A 209 -11.28 24.89 -0.76
CA TYR A 209 -12.15 24.39 -1.83
C TYR A 209 -13.58 24.11 -1.36
N PHE A 210 -13.81 23.96 -0.05
CA PHE A 210 -15.09 23.58 0.54
C PHE A 210 -15.39 24.40 1.80
N PRO A 211 -15.33 25.75 1.75
CA PRO A 211 -15.52 26.60 2.94
C PRO A 211 -16.91 26.48 3.57
N GLU A 212 -17.89 25.91 2.85
CA GLU A 212 -19.22 25.63 3.34
C GLU A 212 -19.32 24.38 4.22
N LEU A 213 -18.30 23.48 4.15
CA LEU A 213 -18.26 22.27 4.97
C LEU A 213 -17.60 22.56 6.32
N SER A 214 -18.21 22.08 7.39
CA SER A 214 -17.51 22.06 8.68
C SER A 214 -16.51 20.92 8.73
N LEU A 215 -15.27 21.20 9.16
CA LEU A 215 -14.23 20.19 9.36
C LEU A 215 -14.08 19.90 10.85
N GLU A 216 -14.17 18.63 11.22
CA GLU A 216 -13.84 18.11 12.54
C GLU A 216 -12.61 17.19 12.45
N GLN A 217 -11.63 17.42 13.32
CA GLN A 217 -10.40 16.62 13.33
C GLN A 217 -10.37 15.74 14.58
N LEU A 218 -10.48 14.43 14.36
CA LEU A 218 -10.41 13.42 15.39
C LEU A 218 -8.99 12.85 15.44
N SER A 219 -8.30 13.04 16.56
CA SER A 219 -6.90 12.67 16.68
C SER A 219 -6.62 12.01 18.03
N THR A 220 -5.76 11.00 18.04
CA THR A 220 -5.25 10.36 19.27
C THR A 220 -4.55 11.33 20.21
N LYS A 221 -4.18 12.50 19.72
CA LYS A 221 -3.67 13.59 20.55
C LYS A 221 -4.71 14.16 21.52
N ASN A 222 -5.99 14.14 21.12
CA ASN A 222 -7.05 14.85 21.82
C ASN A 222 -8.12 13.91 22.41
N ILE A 223 -8.28 12.71 21.84
CA ILE A 223 -9.31 11.76 22.27
C ILE A 223 -8.75 10.34 22.30
N SER A 224 -9.28 9.51 23.20
CA SER A 224 -8.99 8.08 23.26
C SER A 224 -9.76 7.29 22.18
N THR A 225 -9.43 6.04 21.99
CA THR A 225 -10.16 5.14 21.09
C THR A 225 -11.62 5.00 21.48
N GLU A 226 -11.94 4.89 22.78
CA GLU A 226 -13.33 4.80 23.26
C GLU A 226 -14.11 6.08 22.93
N MET A 227 -13.50 7.25 23.14
CA MET A 227 -14.11 8.54 22.80
C MET A 227 -14.30 8.68 21.28
N LEU A 228 -13.36 8.17 20.46
CA LEU A 228 -13.53 8.11 19.01
C LEU A 228 -14.78 7.31 18.64
N LEU A 229 -14.92 6.08 19.16
CA LEU A 229 -16.03 5.19 18.83
C LEU A 229 -17.39 5.80 19.26
N ASP A 230 -17.43 6.42 20.43
CA ASP A 230 -18.62 7.13 20.91
C ASP A 230 -18.97 8.32 19.97
N THR A 231 -18.01 9.13 19.61
CA THR A 231 -18.18 10.24 18.67
C THR A 231 -18.69 9.76 17.32
N LEU A 232 -18.09 8.70 16.74
CA LEU A 232 -18.48 8.14 15.44
C LEU A 232 -19.91 7.60 15.44
N SER A 233 -20.35 7.00 16.56
CA SER A 233 -21.71 6.49 16.71
C SER A 233 -22.77 7.60 16.74
N GLY A 234 -22.38 8.82 17.12
CA GLY A 234 -23.24 10.00 17.15
C GLY A 234 -23.40 10.73 15.80
N TYR A 235 -22.61 10.39 14.78
CA TYR A 235 -22.70 11.07 13.50
C TYR A 235 -23.88 10.60 12.65
N ASP A 236 -24.49 11.56 11.96
CA ASP A 236 -25.55 11.32 11.01
C ASP A 236 -25.02 11.10 9.58
N LYS A 237 -25.93 10.70 8.67
CA LYS A 237 -25.64 10.47 7.25
C LYS A 237 -25.17 11.71 6.48
N ASN A 238 -25.17 12.90 7.08
CA ASN A 238 -24.68 14.13 6.45
C ASN A 238 -23.21 14.42 6.84
N THR A 239 -22.59 13.54 7.62
CA THR A 239 -21.20 13.63 8.01
C THR A 239 -20.39 12.67 7.15
N GLY A 240 -19.51 13.18 6.29
CA GLY A 240 -18.57 12.39 5.54
C GLY A 240 -17.35 12.04 6.41
N LEU A 241 -16.94 10.79 6.41
CA LEU A 241 -15.84 10.31 7.23
C LEU A 241 -14.63 10.01 6.34
N ILE A 242 -13.46 10.55 6.69
CA ILE A 242 -12.18 10.25 6.05
C ILE A 242 -11.27 9.61 7.09
N TYR A 243 -10.88 8.37 6.85
CA TYR A 243 -9.92 7.65 7.65
C TYR A 243 -8.54 7.73 7.00
N TYR A 244 -7.55 8.10 7.79
CA TYR A 244 -6.15 8.06 7.38
C TYR A 244 -5.36 7.02 8.18
N SER A 245 -5.42 7.11 9.52
CA SER A 245 -4.74 6.20 10.42
C SER A 245 -5.27 6.39 11.84
N TRP A 246 -5.14 5.36 12.68
CA TRP A 246 -5.43 5.46 14.10
C TRP A 246 -4.47 4.58 14.88
N PHE A 247 -3.59 5.21 15.65
CA PHE A 247 -2.61 4.55 16.49
C PHE A 247 -2.49 5.31 17.80
N GLU A 248 -2.77 4.66 18.91
CA GLU A 248 -2.71 5.21 20.25
C GLU A 248 -1.42 4.75 20.94
N SER A 249 -0.49 5.66 21.20
CA SER A 249 0.86 5.37 21.70
C SER A 249 0.96 5.25 23.23
N HIS A 250 -0.16 5.33 23.97
CA HIS A 250 -0.16 5.50 25.43
C HIS A 250 0.19 4.23 26.23
N ASN A 251 0.38 3.08 25.61
CA ASN A 251 0.86 1.88 26.28
C ASN A 251 2.23 1.48 25.75
N GLN A 252 3.25 1.66 26.59
CA GLN A 252 4.62 1.17 26.38
C GLN A 252 4.71 -0.37 26.30
N ASP A 253 3.63 -1.07 26.54
CA ASP A 253 3.52 -2.51 26.36
C ASP A 253 3.00 -2.82 24.96
N ASP A 254 3.88 -3.16 24.06
CA ASP A 254 3.86 -3.94 22.81
C ASP A 254 2.51 -4.31 22.13
N ASN A 255 1.40 -3.63 22.41
CA ASN A 255 0.12 -3.96 21.83
C ASN A 255 -0.12 -3.23 20.50
N ASN A 256 0.77 -3.46 19.52
CA ASN A 256 0.55 -3.20 18.11
C ASN A 256 -0.61 -4.03 17.50
N TYR A 257 -1.36 -4.77 18.32
CA TYR A 257 -2.45 -5.64 17.92
C TYR A 257 -3.68 -4.90 17.37
N LEU A 258 -3.73 -3.59 17.52
CA LEU A 258 -4.93 -2.83 17.20
C LEU A 258 -4.97 -2.33 15.76
N PHE A 259 -3.88 -2.39 15.00
CA PHE A 259 -3.87 -1.79 13.67
C PHE A 259 -4.87 -2.45 12.71
N ASP A 260 -4.84 -3.77 12.59
CA ASP A 260 -5.76 -4.49 11.70
C ASP A 260 -7.18 -4.56 12.30
N HIS A 261 -7.30 -4.59 13.62
CA HIS A 261 -8.58 -4.68 14.30
C HIS A 261 -9.27 -3.33 14.50
N ILE A 262 -8.52 -2.22 14.62
CA ILE A 262 -9.14 -0.91 14.87
C ILE A 262 -10.00 -0.46 13.69
N GLN A 263 -9.60 -0.76 12.45
CA GLN A 263 -10.39 -0.45 11.26
C GLN A 263 -11.72 -1.20 11.28
N GLU A 264 -11.70 -2.51 11.60
CA GLU A 264 -12.92 -3.31 11.75
C GLU A 264 -13.81 -2.81 12.89
N ILE A 265 -13.20 -2.40 14.02
CA ILE A 265 -13.95 -1.86 15.15
C ILE A 265 -14.61 -0.54 14.75
N ILE A 266 -13.85 0.40 14.17
CA ILE A 266 -14.38 1.69 13.72
C ILE A 266 -15.60 1.50 12.82
N THR A 267 -15.55 0.59 11.86
CA THR A 267 -16.65 0.35 10.90
C THR A 267 -17.92 -0.19 11.55
N ARG A 268 -17.83 -0.81 12.73
CA ARG A 268 -19.02 -1.25 13.48
C ARG A 268 -19.77 -0.11 14.18
N PHE A 269 -19.11 1.03 14.37
CA PHE A 269 -19.66 2.21 15.05
C PHE A 269 -20.06 3.33 14.09
N VAL A 270 -19.66 3.26 12.81
CA VAL A 270 -20.02 4.29 11.85
C VAL A 270 -21.35 4.01 11.16
N HIS A 271 -22.15 5.06 10.99
CA HIS A 271 -23.42 5.04 10.27
C HIS A 271 -23.36 5.77 8.93
N SER A 272 -22.17 6.28 8.58
CA SER A 272 -21.87 7.00 7.33
C SER A 272 -20.72 6.31 6.59
N PRO A 273 -20.65 6.45 5.26
CA PRO A 273 -19.55 5.88 4.49
C PRO A 273 -18.19 6.39 4.95
N LEU A 274 -17.25 5.47 5.14
CA LEU A 274 -15.89 5.75 5.56
C LEU A 274 -14.97 5.73 4.34
N PHE A 275 -14.33 6.85 4.02
CA PHE A 275 -13.44 7.04 2.87
C PHE A 275 -11.97 7.05 3.28
N LEU A 276 -11.10 6.79 2.30
CA LEU A 276 -9.64 6.73 2.45
C LEU A 276 -8.95 7.84 1.68
N LEU A 277 -7.78 8.26 2.15
CA LEU A 277 -6.84 9.13 1.41
C LEU A 277 -5.66 8.35 0.79
N ALA A 278 -5.44 7.12 1.20
CA ALA A 278 -4.37 6.26 0.71
C ALA A 278 -4.92 4.87 0.38
N ALA A 279 -4.21 4.14 -0.46
CA ALA A 279 -4.59 2.77 -0.81
C ALA A 279 -4.61 1.87 0.43
N GLU A 280 -5.72 1.22 0.65
CA GLU A 280 -5.95 0.19 1.65
C GLU A 280 -6.67 -0.99 0.99
N ASP A 281 -6.73 -2.11 1.69
CA ASP A 281 -7.47 -3.27 1.21
C ASP A 281 -8.99 -3.03 1.29
N LEU A 282 -9.63 -2.89 0.14
CA LEU A 282 -11.08 -2.76 0.03
C LEU A 282 -11.81 -4.11 -0.03
N SER A 283 -11.09 -5.23 -0.03
CA SER A 283 -11.69 -6.58 -0.19
C SER A 283 -12.59 -6.97 0.98
N ASN A 284 -12.33 -6.43 2.17
CA ASN A 284 -13.12 -6.69 3.39
C ASN A 284 -14.40 -5.84 3.50
N ASN A 285 -14.70 -4.99 2.51
CA ASN A 285 -15.87 -4.09 2.48
C ASN A 285 -15.94 -3.07 3.65
N THR A 286 -14.82 -2.81 4.32
CA THR A 286 -14.74 -1.90 5.45
C THR A 286 -14.91 -0.45 5.04
N PHE A 287 -14.28 -0.08 3.92
CA PHE A 287 -14.26 1.30 3.42
C PHE A 287 -15.13 1.46 2.18
N ALA A 288 -15.78 2.62 2.07
CA ALA A 288 -16.59 2.97 0.90
C ALA A 288 -15.73 3.25 -0.35
N GLY A 289 -14.49 3.70 -0.16
CA GLY A 289 -13.55 4.02 -1.22
C GLY A 289 -12.71 5.26 -0.95
N GLY A 290 -12.22 5.90 -2.01
CA GLY A 290 -11.41 7.12 -1.96
C GLY A 290 -10.86 7.48 -3.33
N TYR A 291 -10.14 8.60 -3.40
CA TYR A 291 -9.40 8.98 -4.61
C TYR A 291 -7.91 8.95 -4.28
N TYR A 292 -7.19 7.97 -4.80
CA TYR A 292 -5.79 7.73 -4.46
C TYR A 292 -5.06 6.94 -5.56
N VAL A 293 -3.74 6.80 -5.42
CA VAL A 293 -2.91 5.91 -6.24
C VAL A 293 -2.98 4.49 -5.67
N SER A 294 -3.29 3.50 -6.49
CA SER A 294 -3.31 2.09 -6.04
C SER A 294 -1.91 1.57 -5.74
N VAL A 295 -1.85 0.46 -5.01
CA VAL A 295 -0.60 -0.24 -4.71
C VAL A 295 0.11 -0.65 -5.99
N GLU A 296 -0.62 -1.17 -6.97
CA GLU A 296 -0.08 -1.64 -8.24
C GLU A 296 0.50 -0.46 -9.04
N SER A 297 -0.25 0.64 -9.18
CA SER A 297 0.20 1.81 -9.94
C SER A 297 1.43 2.48 -9.32
N PHE A 298 1.48 2.56 -7.98
CA PHE A 298 2.67 3.04 -7.27
C PHE A 298 3.84 2.06 -7.38
N GLY A 299 3.56 0.77 -7.23
CA GLY A 299 4.53 -0.31 -7.34
C GLY A 299 5.20 -0.35 -8.71
N ASP A 300 4.43 -0.20 -9.80
CA ASP A 300 4.97 -0.10 -11.16
C ASP A 300 5.94 1.06 -11.32
N SER A 301 5.59 2.23 -10.79
CA SER A 301 6.48 3.40 -10.81
C SER A 301 7.77 3.16 -10.01
N LEU A 302 7.66 2.50 -8.86
CA LEU A 302 8.81 2.14 -8.03
C LEU A 302 9.69 1.09 -8.71
N LEU A 303 9.10 0.06 -9.33
CA LEU A 303 9.82 -0.96 -10.11
C LEU A 303 10.62 -0.35 -11.25
N GLN A 304 9.99 0.51 -12.06
CA GLN A 304 10.67 1.21 -13.15
C GLN A 304 11.88 2.02 -12.64
N LEU A 305 11.73 2.66 -11.48
CA LEU A 305 12.80 3.43 -10.87
C LEU A 305 13.92 2.52 -10.35
N ILE A 306 13.60 1.41 -9.70
CA ILE A 306 14.56 0.40 -9.23
C ILE A 306 15.33 -0.18 -10.43
N GLU A 307 14.64 -0.57 -11.49
CA GLU A 307 15.30 -1.11 -12.70
C GLU A 307 16.26 -0.13 -13.33
N ARG A 308 15.90 1.16 -13.46
CA ARG A 308 16.79 2.20 -13.99
C ARG A 308 18.08 2.28 -13.17
N VAL A 309 17.95 2.30 -11.84
CA VAL A 309 19.10 2.37 -10.94
C VAL A 309 19.94 1.09 -11.01
N LEU A 310 19.34 -0.10 -11.03
CA LEU A 310 20.07 -1.37 -11.14
C LEU A 310 20.77 -1.52 -12.50
N LYS A 311 20.28 -0.86 -13.56
CA LYS A 311 20.92 -0.75 -14.87
C LYS A 311 22.07 0.29 -14.91
N GLY A 312 22.33 1.01 -13.80
CA GLY A 312 23.48 1.91 -13.62
C GLY A 312 23.16 3.40 -13.71
N GLU A 313 21.89 3.80 -13.84
CA GLU A 313 21.51 5.21 -13.80
C GLU A 313 21.68 5.75 -12.37
N GLN A 314 22.28 6.93 -12.24
CA GLN A 314 22.56 7.49 -10.93
C GLN A 314 21.32 8.16 -10.34
N PRO A 315 20.85 7.77 -9.13
CA PRO A 315 19.67 8.37 -8.51
C PRO A 315 19.68 9.90 -8.48
N ARG A 316 20.81 10.53 -8.18
CA ARG A 316 20.95 12.00 -8.14
C ARG A 316 20.68 12.68 -9.49
N GLU A 317 20.73 11.94 -10.60
CA GLU A 317 20.45 12.43 -11.95
C GLU A 317 19.00 12.22 -12.35
N ILE A 318 18.28 11.39 -11.60
CA ILE A 318 16.86 11.10 -11.81
C ILE A 318 16.03 12.16 -11.07
N PRO A 319 15.21 12.95 -11.76
CA PRO A 319 14.31 13.90 -11.10
C PRO A 319 13.36 13.22 -10.13
N SER A 320 13.06 13.87 -9.02
CA SER A 320 11.98 13.46 -8.11
C SER A 320 10.65 13.44 -8.85
N ALA A 321 9.85 12.40 -8.65
CA ALA A 321 8.54 12.23 -9.28
C ALA A 321 7.49 11.82 -8.26
N LEU A 322 6.21 11.95 -8.62
CA LEU A 322 5.11 11.31 -7.92
C LEU A 322 4.94 9.88 -8.45
N GLY A 323 4.64 8.95 -7.58
CA GLY A 323 4.43 7.54 -7.94
C GLY A 323 2.99 7.29 -8.36
N GLY A 324 2.82 6.69 -9.54
CA GLY A 324 1.55 6.17 -10.03
C GLY A 324 0.52 7.22 -10.45
N GLU A 325 -0.54 6.73 -11.08
CA GLU A 325 -1.68 7.54 -11.51
C GLU A 325 -2.84 7.36 -10.52
N PRO A 326 -3.44 8.45 -10.03
CA PRO A 326 -4.56 8.38 -9.11
C PRO A 326 -5.87 8.04 -9.84
N ALA A 327 -6.77 7.37 -9.12
CA ALA A 327 -8.13 7.12 -9.59
C ALA A 327 -9.13 7.09 -8.43
N ALA A 328 -10.43 7.22 -8.76
CA ALA A 328 -11.48 6.96 -7.81
C ALA A 328 -11.68 5.45 -7.64
N TYR A 329 -11.55 4.94 -6.43
CA TYR A 329 -11.82 3.55 -6.05
C TYR A 329 -13.03 3.51 -5.14
N LEU A 330 -13.99 2.63 -5.43
CA LEU A 330 -15.23 2.50 -4.66
C LEU A 330 -15.53 1.03 -4.41
N CYS A 331 -15.87 0.71 -3.17
CA CYS A 331 -16.28 -0.63 -2.77
C CYS A 331 -17.80 -0.78 -2.97
N TYR A 332 -18.22 -1.56 -3.97
CA TYR A 332 -19.63 -1.70 -4.32
C TYR A 332 -20.49 -2.22 -3.14
N PRO A 333 -20.14 -3.29 -2.41
CA PRO A 333 -20.91 -3.76 -1.27
C PRO A 333 -20.99 -2.73 -0.13
N ALA A 334 -19.93 -1.98 0.13
CA ALA A 334 -19.93 -0.94 1.14
C ALA A 334 -20.91 0.19 0.79
N LEU A 335 -20.93 0.65 -0.46
CA LEU A 335 -21.91 1.65 -0.91
C LEU A 335 -23.34 1.15 -0.80
N GLN A 336 -23.58 -0.14 -1.10
CA GLN A 336 -24.90 -0.76 -0.96
C GLN A 336 -25.34 -0.85 0.52
N SER A 337 -24.43 -1.19 1.44
CA SER A 337 -24.72 -1.27 2.88
C SER A 337 -25.18 0.07 3.46
N TYR A 338 -24.63 1.18 2.95
CA TYR A 338 -25.05 2.54 3.30
C TYR A 338 -26.27 3.04 2.51
N GLN A 339 -26.89 2.17 1.68
CA GLN A 339 -28.08 2.47 0.87
C GLN A 339 -27.89 3.66 -0.08
N ILE A 340 -26.68 3.84 -0.61
CA ILE A 340 -26.38 4.87 -1.60
C ILE A 340 -26.98 4.44 -2.94
N PRO A 341 -27.85 5.27 -3.57
CA PRO A 341 -28.45 4.94 -4.85
C PRO A 341 -27.40 4.78 -5.95
N VAL A 342 -27.55 3.76 -6.80
CA VAL A 342 -26.63 3.51 -7.93
C VAL A 342 -26.55 4.71 -8.89
N SER A 343 -27.62 5.51 -8.98
CA SER A 343 -27.64 6.72 -9.79
C SER A 343 -26.65 7.82 -9.35
N LEU A 344 -26.12 7.71 -8.13
CA LEU A 344 -25.09 8.61 -7.59
C LEU A 344 -23.67 8.09 -7.80
N TYR A 345 -23.52 6.88 -8.35
CA TYR A 345 -22.21 6.29 -8.55
C TYR A 345 -21.47 7.00 -9.69
N PRO A 346 -20.20 7.44 -9.47
CA PRO A 346 -19.41 8.12 -10.46
C PRO A 346 -19.12 7.25 -11.69
N GLU A 347 -19.29 7.82 -12.87
CA GLU A 347 -18.76 7.20 -14.09
C GLU A 347 -17.23 7.27 -14.09
N GLY A 348 -16.58 6.19 -14.52
CA GLY A 348 -15.11 6.11 -14.59
C GLY A 348 -14.40 5.77 -13.27
N ALA A 349 -15.12 5.59 -12.16
CA ALA A 349 -14.53 5.03 -10.94
C ALA A 349 -14.23 3.52 -11.11
N VAL A 350 -13.19 3.05 -10.43
CA VAL A 350 -12.86 1.64 -10.32
C VAL A 350 -13.71 1.04 -9.20
N TYR A 351 -14.62 0.14 -9.55
CA TYR A 351 -15.46 -0.54 -8.57
C TYR A 351 -14.84 -1.85 -8.13
N VAL A 352 -14.64 -2.00 -6.82
CA VAL A 352 -14.10 -3.21 -6.20
C VAL A 352 -15.26 -4.06 -5.67
N ASN A 353 -15.08 -5.38 -5.70
CA ASN A 353 -16.07 -6.36 -5.21
C ASN A 353 -17.43 -6.26 -5.90
N LEU A 354 -17.43 -5.95 -7.19
CA LEU A 354 -18.66 -6.05 -7.99
C LEU A 354 -19.21 -7.47 -7.93
N PRO A 355 -20.54 -7.65 -7.78
CA PRO A 355 -21.14 -8.97 -7.91
C PRO A 355 -20.85 -9.51 -9.30
N MET A 356 -20.45 -10.78 -9.37
CA MET A 356 -20.27 -11.45 -10.67
C MET A 356 -21.55 -11.34 -11.49
N SER A 357 -21.42 -11.02 -12.77
CA SER A 357 -22.56 -11.06 -13.67
C SER A 357 -23.12 -12.48 -13.73
N PHE A 358 -24.43 -12.62 -14.00
CA PHE A 358 -25.05 -13.92 -14.17
C PHE A 358 -24.29 -14.81 -15.18
N PHE A 359 -23.78 -14.22 -16.25
CA PHE A 359 -22.97 -14.92 -17.25
C PHE A 359 -21.63 -15.40 -16.72
N GLU A 360 -20.96 -14.61 -15.89
CA GLU A 360 -19.69 -15.00 -15.27
C GLU A 360 -19.89 -16.10 -14.23
N GLN A 361 -20.92 -15.96 -13.41
CA GLN A 361 -21.25 -16.91 -12.35
C GLN A 361 -21.61 -18.29 -12.92
N TYR A 362 -22.38 -18.35 -14.03
CA TYR A 362 -22.86 -19.57 -14.63
C TYR A 362 -22.21 -19.89 -15.98
N LYS A 363 -21.05 -19.33 -16.27
CA LYS A 363 -20.34 -19.50 -17.55
C LYS A 363 -20.13 -20.98 -17.93
N LYS A 364 -19.75 -21.81 -16.95
CA LYS A 364 -19.48 -23.24 -17.16
C LYS A 364 -20.78 -24.00 -17.46
N GLU A 365 -21.83 -23.73 -16.71
CA GLU A 365 -23.14 -24.33 -16.85
C GLU A 365 -23.80 -23.93 -18.17
N ILE A 366 -23.68 -22.66 -18.55
CA ILE A 366 -24.19 -22.16 -19.85
C ILE A 366 -23.45 -22.85 -21.00
N LEU A 367 -22.08 -22.89 -20.94
CA LEU A 367 -21.28 -23.56 -21.96
C LEU A 367 -21.64 -25.06 -22.07
N LEU A 368 -21.78 -25.74 -20.92
CA LEU A 368 -22.19 -27.16 -20.89
C LEU A 368 -23.57 -27.35 -21.51
N THR A 369 -24.54 -26.51 -21.15
CA THR A 369 -25.90 -26.56 -21.70
C THR A 369 -25.90 -26.35 -23.21
N VAL A 370 -25.17 -25.31 -23.69
CA VAL A 370 -25.04 -25.08 -25.14
C VAL A 370 -24.39 -26.27 -25.83
N PHE A 371 -23.36 -26.87 -25.25
CA PHE A 371 -22.70 -28.06 -25.82
C PHE A 371 -23.63 -29.26 -25.90
N VAL A 372 -24.40 -29.54 -24.84
CA VAL A 372 -25.39 -30.63 -24.84
C VAL A 372 -26.49 -30.40 -25.89
N VAL A 373 -26.99 -29.17 -26.03
CA VAL A 373 -27.98 -28.81 -27.05
C VAL A 373 -27.41 -29.02 -28.45
N LEU A 374 -26.18 -28.61 -28.72
CA LEU A 374 -25.51 -28.81 -30.00
C LEU A 374 -25.35 -30.30 -30.33
N LEU A 375 -24.92 -31.12 -29.36
CA LEU A 375 -24.83 -32.57 -29.53
C LEU A 375 -26.19 -33.20 -29.83
N SER A 376 -27.26 -32.78 -29.14
CA SER A 376 -28.62 -33.24 -29.38
C SER A 376 -29.09 -32.90 -30.80
N LEU A 377 -28.80 -31.68 -31.27
CA LEU A 377 -29.13 -31.24 -32.63
C LEU A 377 -28.39 -32.07 -33.70
N ILE A 378 -27.11 -32.37 -33.48
CA ILE A 378 -26.32 -33.23 -34.37
C ILE A 378 -26.89 -34.63 -34.39
N HIS A 379 -27.25 -35.21 -33.25
CA HIS A 379 -27.82 -36.54 -33.16
C HIS A 379 -29.20 -36.63 -33.84
N ILE A 380 -30.03 -35.59 -33.74
CA ILE A 380 -31.34 -35.51 -34.42
C ILE A 380 -31.16 -35.37 -35.95
N SER A 381 -30.07 -34.72 -36.41
CA SER A 381 -29.78 -34.49 -37.80
C SER A 381 -29.09 -35.70 -38.51
N GLU A 382 -28.64 -36.71 -37.78
CA GLU A 382 -28.11 -37.93 -38.38
C GLU A 382 -29.27 -38.68 -39.11
N PRO A 383 -29.18 -38.86 -40.45
CA PRO A 383 -30.21 -39.59 -41.16
C PRO A 383 -30.17 -41.04 -40.70
N THR A 384 -31.33 -41.54 -40.22
CA THR A 384 -31.54 -42.94 -39.93
C THR A 384 -31.23 -43.75 -41.22
N ARG A 385 -30.12 -44.50 -41.20
CA ARG A 385 -29.77 -45.41 -42.26
C ARG A 385 -30.98 -46.42 -42.42
N PRO A 386 -31.60 -46.55 -43.62
CA PRO A 386 -32.61 -47.54 -43.81
C PRO A 386 -31.96 -48.90 -43.58
N GLU A 387 -32.61 -49.74 -42.74
CA GLU A 387 -32.26 -51.15 -42.59
C GLU A 387 -32.33 -51.84 -43.92
N PRO A 388 -31.39 -52.71 -44.29
CA PRO A 388 -31.46 -53.51 -45.49
C PRO A 388 -32.63 -54.49 -45.35
N ILE A 389 -33.62 -54.40 -46.24
CA ILE A 389 -34.72 -55.33 -46.37
C ILE A 389 -34.14 -56.69 -46.81
N SER A 390 -34.18 -57.68 -45.93
CA SER A 390 -33.83 -59.07 -46.19
C SER A 390 -34.89 -59.82 -46.96
#